data_9ceeaa4e2287654d7bd8a7de2e3d48c4
#
_entry.id   9ceeaa4e2287654d7bd8a7de2e3d48c4
#
_cell.length_a   1.000
_cell.length_b   1.000
_cell.length_c   1.000
_cell.angle_alpha   90.00
_cell.angle_beta   90.00
_cell.angle_gamma   90.00
#
_symmetry.space_group_name_H-M   'P 1'
#
loop_
_entity.id
_entity.type
_entity.pdbx_description
1 polymer ?
#
loop_
_entity_poly.entity_id
_entity_poly.type
_entity_poly.pdbx_seq_one_letter_code
_entity_poly.pdbx_strand_id
1 'polypeptide(L)'
;MVKVKSEIDFLKELQETETIKALQENYDFWAFSKIDEHLDNLFIPYFNNAAERRFFPDFIFWLQKGGTQIICFIDPKGSKHTDYEHKADAYKLFKGKVFTPKDNPHFKIQVVLKFYGNKDDVGEKYRDDWIQKDKLKDFFLKLSLIERG
;
A
#
# COMPACT_ATOMS: atom_id res chain seq x y z
N MET A 1 -12.64 -7.78 12.33
CA MET A 1 -12.44 -9.21 12.06
C MET A 1 -12.11 -9.45 10.60
N VAL A 2 -11.08 -10.23 10.34
CA VAL A 2 -10.69 -10.58 8.97
C VAL A 2 -11.55 -11.76 8.52
N LYS A 3 -12.33 -11.57 7.47
CA LYS A 3 -13.28 -12.60 6.99
C LYS A 3 -13.03 -13.00 5.54
N VAL A 4 -12.32 -12.19 4.77
CA VAL A 4 -12.16 -12.40 3.33
C VAL A 4 -10.89 -13.20 3.09
N LYS A 5 -10.98 -14.18 2.17
CA LYS A 5 -9.83 -15.05 1.87
C LYS A 5 -8.59 -14.26 1.46
N SER A 6 -8.73 -13.21 0.67
CA SER A 6 -7.59 -12.40 0.22
C SER A 6 -6.88 -11.71 1.38
N GLU A 7 -7.62 -11.25 2.39
CA GLU A 7 -7.03 -10.67 3.58
C GLU A 7 -6.29 -11.72 4.40
N ILE A 8 -6.88 -12.92 4.52
CA ILE A 8 -6.26 -14.03 5.24
C ILE A 8 -4.96 -14.44 4.57
N ASP A 9 -4.97 -14.58 3.25
CA ASP A 9 -3.78 -14.94 2.48
C ASP A 9 -2.68 -13.89 2.65
N PHE A 10 -3.05 -12.61 2.63
CA PHE A 10 -2.11 -11.52 2.84
C PHE A 10 -1.47 -11.60 4.23
N LEU A 11 -2.29 -11.78 5.27
CA LEU A 11 -1.79 -11.84 6.64
C LEU A 11 -0.89 -13.05 6.86
N LYS A 12 -1.19 -14.18 6.22
CA LYS A 12 -0.33 -15.36 6.29
C LYS A 12 1.03 -15.08 5.67
N GLU A 13 1.06 -14.45 4.53
CA GLU A 13 2.31 -14.12 3.86
C GLU A 13 3.09 -13.07 4.65
N LEU A 14 2.40 -12.09 5.23
CA LEU A 14 3.05 -11.09 6.06
C LEU A 14 3.76 -11.71 7.27
N GLN A 15 3.17 -12.77 7.85
CA GLN A 15 3.72 -13.43 9.04
C GLN A 15 4.86 -14.40 8.71
N GLU A 16 5.16 -14.63 7.45
CA GLU A 16 6.29 -15.50 7.09
C GLU A 16 7.59 -14.89 7.59
N THR A 17 8.49 -15.75 8.09
CA THR A 17 9.77 -15.33 8.64
C THR A 17 10.55 -14.44 7.68
N GLU A 18 10.58 -14.82 6.41
CA GLU A 18 11.34 -14.07 5.41
C GLU A 18 10.76 -12.68 5.16
N THR A 19 9.44 -12.52 5.21
CA THR A 19 8.80 -11.22 5.05
C THR A 19 9.10 -10.31 6.24
N ILE A 20 8.95 -10.83 7.45
CA ILE A 20 9.26 -10.07 8.67
C ILE A 20 10.74 -9.67 8.68
N LYS A 21 11.62 -10.58 8.31
CA LYS A 21 13.05 -10.32 8.24
C LYS A 21 13.36 -9.19 7.24
N ALA A 22 12.70 -9.20 6.09
CA ALA A 22 12.87 -8.15 5.09
C ALA A 22 12.50 -6.78 5.65
N LEU A 23 11.42 -6.70 6.43
CA LEU A 23 11.00 -5.46 7.07
C LEU A 23 12.00 -5.03 8.14
N GLN A 24 12.42 -5.96 9.00
CA GLN A 24 13.32 -5.63 10.10
C GLN A 24 14.71 -5.21 9.64
N GLU A 25 15.22 -5.83 8.59
CA GLU A 25 16.59 -5.57 8.13
C GLU A 25 16.71 -4.36 7.22
N ASN A 26 15.63 -3.93 6.57
CA ASN A 26 15.70 -2.91 5.53
C ASN A 26 15.04 -1.59 5.89
N TYR A 27 14.40 -1.49 7.04
CA TYR A 27 13.78 -0.26 7.51
C TYR A 27 14.24 0.05 8.92
N ASP A 28 14.42 1.33 9.21
CA ASP A 28 14.80 1.79 10.54
C ASP A 28 13.65 1.61 11.54
N PHE A 29 12.42 1.72 11.03
CA PHE A 29 11.20 1.52 11.80
C PHE A 29 10.13 1.00 10.86
N TRP A 30 9.29 0.10 11.36
CA TRP A 30 8.09 -0.32 10.64
C TRP A 30 6.99 -0.69 11.61
N ALA A 31 5.76 -0.44 11.17
CA ALA A 31 4.56 -0.83 11.90
C ALA A 31 3.43 -1.01 10.89
N PHE A 32 2.42 -1.79 11.24
CA PHE A 32 1.24 -1.87 10.39
C PHE A 32 -0.02 -1.95 11.23
N SER A 33 -1.14 -1.61 10.60
CA SER A 33 -2.44 -1.68 11.21
C SER A 33 -3.50 -1.99 10.16
N LYS A 34 -4.56 -2.67 10.56
CA LYS A 34 -5.76 -2.79 9.75
C LYS A 34 -6.55 -1.49 9.90
N ILE A 35 -7.05 -0.96 8.79
CA ILE A 35 -7.87 0.25 8.80
C ILE A 35 -9.33 -0.14 9.02
N ASP A 36 -9.97 0.55 9.96
CA ASP A 36 -11.40 0.40 10.21
C ASP A 36 -12.11 1.62 9.65
N GLU A 37 -12.92 1.44 8.62
CA GLU A 37 -13.61 2.54 7.94
C GLU A 37 -14.60 3.28 8.83
N HIS A 38 -15.02 2.67 9.92
CA HIS A 38 -15.96 3.29 10.87
C HIS A 38 -15.26 4.13 11.94
N LEU A 39 -13.98 3.88 12.19
CA LEU A 39 -13.21 4.53 13.25
C LEU A 39 -12.11 5.43 12.73
N ASP A 40 -11.57 5.10 11.58
CA ASP A 40 -10.42 5.81 11.03
C ASP A 40 -10.86 6.82 9.98
N ASN A 41 -10.13 7.94 9.91
CA ASN A 41 -10.34 8.96 8.89
C ASN A 41 -9.29 8.88 7.78
N LEU A 42 -8.67 7.70 7.61
CA LEU A 42 -7.66 7.48 6.59
C LEU A 42 -8.32 6.88 5.35
N PHE A 43 -8.48 7.68 4.32
CA PHE A 43 -9.10 7.22 3.08
C PHE A 43 -8.50 7.96 1.88
N ILE A 44 -8.71 7.37 0.70
CA ILE A 44 -8.36 7.98 -0.57
C ILE A 44 -9.67 8.30 -1.28
N PRO A 45 -9.96 9.58 -1.57
CA PRO A 45 -11.17 9.91 -2.34
C PRO A 45 -11.00 9.49 -3.79
N TYR A 46 -12.08 8.99 -4.38
CA TYR A 46 -12.10 8.66 -5.80
C TYR A 46 -13.48 8.93 -6.37
N PHE A 47 -13.58 8.94 -7.71
CA PHE A 47 -14.85 9.17 -8.39
C PHE A 47 -15.24 7.93 -9.19
N ASN A 48 -16.50 7.56 -9.07
CA ASN A 48 -17.11 6.49 -9.87
C ASN A 48 -18.45 7.01 -10.37
N ASN A 49 -18.61 7.09 -11.70
CA ASN A 49 -19.83 7.62 -12.32
C ASN A 49 -20.20 9.01 -11.80
N ALA A 50 -19.20 9.90 -11.69
CA ALA A 50 -19.33 11.27 -11.20
C ALA A 50 -19.74 11.39 -9.72
N ALA A 51 -19.83 10.27 -9.01
CA ALA A 51 -20.11 10.29 -7.57
C ALA A 51 -18.80 10.17 -6.79
N GLU A 52 -18.59 11.07 -5.82
CA GLU A 52 -17.42 10.98 -4.96
C GLU A 52 -17.60 9.82 -3.99
N ARG A 53 -16.53 9.05 -3.83
CA ARG A 53 -16.50 7.92 -2.91
C ARG A 53 -15.22 7.95 -2.09
N ARG A 54 -15.23 7.25 -0.97
CA ARG A 54 -14.07 7.12 -0.08
C ARG A 54 -13.56 5.71 -0.15
N PHE A 55 -12.28 5.58 -0.45
CA PHE A 55 -11.61 4.29 -0.46
C PHE A 55 -10.82 4.13 0.84
N PHE A 56 -11.15 3.10 1.61
CA PHE A 56 -10.43 2.73 2.82
C PHE A 56 -9.62 1.46 2.50
N PRO A 57 -8.32 1.59 2.21
CA PRO A 57 -7.48 0.40 2.06
C PRO A 57 -7.52 -0.45 3.33
N ASP A 58 -7.40 -1.76 3.19
CA ASP A 58 -7.51 -2.65 4.36
C ASP A 58 -6.36 -2.47 5.35
N PHE A 59 -5.15 -2.23 4.87
CA PHE A 59 -3.96 -2.16 5.72
C PHE A 59 -3.13 -0.93 5.42
N ILE A 60 -2.51 -0.39 6.47
CA ILE A 60 -1.55 0.70 6.35
C ILE A 60 -0.24 0.27 7.01
N PHE A 61 0.87 0.54 6.33
CA PHE A 61 2.21 0.35 6.84
C PHE A 61 2.89 1.70 6.99
N TRP A 62 3.48 1.93 8.15
CA TRP A 62 4.38 3.06 8.37
C TRP A 62 5.79 2.53 8.31
N LEU A 63 6.55 2.98 7.29
CA LEU A 63 7.91 2.54 7.05
C LEU A 63 8.83 3.74 7.10
N GLN A 64 9.94 3.63 7.80
CA GLN A 64 10.90 4.71 7.88
C GLN A 64 12.27 4.20 7.50
N LYS A 65 12.94 4.94 6.62
CA LYS A 65 14.31 4.67 6.24
C LYS A 65 15.03 6.00 6.01
N GLY A 66 16.06 6.29 6.85
CA GLY A 66 16.71 7.57 6.83
C GLY A 66 15.73 8.69 7.14
N GLY A 67 15.77 9.77 6.39
CA GLY A 67 14.85 10.90 6.56
C GLY A 67 13.53 10.75 5.82
N THR A 68 13.23 9.57 5.29
CA THR A 68 12.02 9.35 4.50
C THR A 68 11.06 8.45 5.26
N GLN A 69 9.81 8.88 5.36
CA GLN A 69 8.71 8.05 5.83
C GLN A 69 7.85 7.65 4.64
N ILE A 70 7.58 6.36 4.55
CA ILE A 70 6.71 5.82 3.51
C ILE A 70 5.41 5.40 4.18
N ILE A 71 4.30 5.98 3.73
CA ILE A 71 2.97 5.56 4.14
C ILE A 71 2.48 4.63 3.04
N CYS A 72 2.45 3.34 3.34
CA CYS A 72 2.13 2.33 2.34
C CYS A 72 0.80 1.68 2.66
N PHE A 73 -0.18 1.91 1.77
CA PHE A 73 -1.47 1.26 1.86
C PHE A 73 -1.44 -0.02 1.04
N ILE A 74 -1.89 -1.13 1.62
CA ILE A 74 -2.02 -2.39 0.91
C ILE A 74 -3.45 -2.89 1.05
N ASP A 75 -4.07 -3.17 -0.09
CA ASP A 75 -5.45 -3.61 -0.14
C ASP A 75 -5.54 -4.97 -0.84
N PRO A 76 -5.63 -6.07 -0.08
CA PRO A 76 -5.77 -7.39 -0.67
C PRO A 76 -7.11 -7.51 -1.40
N LYS A 77 -7.05 -7.88 -2.68
CA LYS A 77 -8.26 -8.02 -3.50
C LYS A 77 -8.13 -9.16 -4.48
N GLY A 78 -9.27 -9.81 -4.74
CA GLY A 78 -9.38 -10.58 -5.94
C GLY A 78 -9.58 -9.64 -7.13
N SER A 79 -9.05 -10.02 -8.28
CA SER A 79 -9.13 -9.23 -9.51
C SER A 79 -10.56 -9.02 -10.00
N LYS A 80 -11.50 -9.82 -9.51
CA LYS A 80 -12.92 -9.73 -9.89
C LYS A 80 -13.65 -8.60 -9.18
N HIS A 81 -13.03 -7.99 -8.17
CA HIS A 81 -13.64 -6.87 -7.50
C HIS A 81 -13.55 -5.64 -8.36
N THR A 82 -14.67 -4.98 -8.53
CA THR A 82 -14.78 -3.76 -9.32
C THR A 82 -14.16 -2.59 -8.57
N ASP A 83 -13.97 -1.49 -9.25
CA ASP A 83 -13.49 -0.21 -8.71
C ASP A 83 -11.98 -0.13 -8.43
N TYR A 84 -11.22 -1.23 -8.53
CA TYR A 84 -9.78 -1.10 -8.32
C TYR A 84 -9.15 -0.11 -9.31
N GLU A 85 -9.69 -0.05 -10.52
CA GLU A 85 -9.20 0.86 -11.54
C GLU A 85 -9.41 2.31 -11.16
N HIS A 86 -10.59 2.65 -10.64
CA HIS A 86 -10.90 4.00 -10.17
C HIS A 86 -10.02 4.39 -8.97
N LYS A 87 -9.77 3.43 -8.09
CA LYS A 87 -8.94 3.64 -6.91
C LYS A 87 -7.47 3.84 -7.30
N ALA A 88 -6.98 3.03 -8.24
CA ALA A 88 -5.62 3.18 -8.77
C ALA A 88 -5.46 4.52 -9.48
N ASP A 89 -6.45 4.94 -10.24
CA ASP A 89 -6.42 6.22 -10.93
C ASP A 89 -6.39 7.40 -9.93
N ALA A 90 -7.15 7.29 -8.84
CA ALA A 90 -7.14 8.32 -7.79
C ALA A 90 -5.78 8.42 -7.10
N TYR A 91 -5.11 7.29 -6.92
CA TYR A 91 -3.79 7.26 -6.32
C TYR A 91 -2.74 8.00 -7.15
N LYS A 92 -2.97 8.20 -8.44
CA LYS A 92 -2.01 8.93 -9.29
C LYS A 92 -1.72 10.33 -8.80
N LEU A 93 -2.60 10.92 -7.99
CA LEU A 93 -2.35 12.21 -7.36
C LEU A 93 -1.15 12.19 -6.42
N PHE A 94 -0.83 11.03 -5.88
CA PHE A 94 0.26 10.85 -4.90
C PHE A 94 1.43 10.05 -5.46
N LYS A 95 1.19 9.27 -6.51
CA LYS A 95 2.16 8.32 -7.03
C LYS A 95 3.44 9.01 -7.51
N GLY A 96 4.57 8.56 -6.99
CA GLY A 96 5.87 9.10 -7.37
C GLY A 96 6.20 10.47 -6.82
N LYS A 97 5.33 11.02 -5.96
CA LYS A 97 5.57 12.34 -5.38
C LYS A 97 6.19 12.23 -4.01
N VAL A 98 7.03 13.21 -3.68
CA VAL A 98 7.64 13.32 -2.35
C VAL A 98 7.11 14.60 -1.72
N PHE A 99 6.60 14.50 -0.51
CA PHE A 99 6.06 15.63 0.23
C PHE A 99 7.02 16.00 1.34
N THR A 100 7.19 17.30 1.58
CA THR A 100 8.07 17.82 2.61
C THR A 100 7.25 18.66 3.57
N PRO A 101 7.18 18.30 4.87
CA PRO A 101 6.46 19.12 5.85
C PRO A 101 7.10 20.50 5.99
N LYS A 102 6.26 21.53 6.17
CA LYS A 102 6.77 22.90 6.31
C LYS A 102 7.68 23.05 7.52
N ASP A 103 7.34 22.38 8.60
CA ASP A 103 8.07 22.50 9.87
C ASP A 103 9.33 21.65 9.94
N ASN A 104 9.54 20.78 8.96
CA ASN A 104 10.71 19.90 8.92
C ASN A 104 11.10 19.64 7.48
N PRO A 105 11.87 20.57 6.85
CA PRO A 105 12.21 20.45 5.43
C PRO A 105 13.17 19.31 5.11
N HIS A 106 13.79 18.72 6.13
CA HIS A 106 14.69 17.56 5.91
C HIS A 106 13.95 16.23 5.92
N PHE A 107 12.70 16.25 6.32
CA PHE A 107 11.87 15.04 6.39
C PHE A 107 11.08 14.91 5.09
N LYS A 108 11.01 13.69 4.58
CA LYS A 108 10.29 13.40 3.33
C LYS A 108 9.22 12.36 3.57
N ILE A 109 8.07 12.53 2.91
CA ILE A 109 6.95 11.61 3.00
C ILE A 109 6.57 11.16 1.60
N GLN A 110 6.45 9.85 1.43
CA GLN A 110 5.93 9.24 0.22
C GLN A 110 4.70 8.43 0.55
N VAL A 111 3.71 8.46 -0.33
CA VAL A 111 2.50 7.66 -0.19
C VAL A 111 2.49 6.60 -1.28
N VAL A 112 2.34 5.35 -0.89
CA VAL A 112 2.31 4.20 -1.80
C VAL A 112 0.98 3.48 -1.60
N LEU A 113 0.32 3.13 -2.69
CA LEU A 113 -0.86 2.28 -2.67
C LEU A 113 -0.59 1.07 -3.55
N LYS A 114 -0.80 -0.12 -3.00
CA LYS A 114 -0.71 -1.36 -3.75
C LYS A 114 -1.92 -2.23 -3.44
N PHE A 115 -2.41 -2.88 -4.48
CA PHE A 115 -3.34 -3.99 -4.31
C PHE A 115 -2.53 -5.27 -4.23
N TYR A 116 -3.05 -6.27 -3.53
CA TYR A 116 -2.36 -7.54 -3.35
C TYR A 116 -3.26 -8.65 -3.88
N GLY A 117 -2.72 -9.49 -4.73
CA GLY A 117 -3.45 -10.61 -5.28
C GLY A 117 -2.79 -11.15 -6.54
N ASN A 118 -3.55 -11.86 -7.38
CA ASN A 118 -3.04 -12.45 -8.59
C ASN A 118 -3.03 -11.41 -9.73
N LYS A 119 -1.84 -11.08 -10.22
CA LYS A 119 -1.67 -10.10 -11.31
C LYS A 119 -2.19 -10.58 -12.65
N ASP A 120 -2.30 -11.89 -12.85
CA ASP A 120 -2.68 -12.44 -14.16
C ASP A 120 -4.06 -11.97 -14.62
N ASP A 121 -4.94 -11.66 -13.66
CA ASP A 121 -6.29 -11.22 -13.97
C ASP A 121 -6.43 -9.70 -14.01
N VAL A 122 -5.33 -8.96 -13.88
CA VAL A 122 -5.32 -7.50 -13.82
C VAL A 122 -4.93 -6.93 -15.17
N GLY A 123 -5.62 -5.88 -15.61
CA GLY A 123 -5.26 -5.19 -16.84
C GLY A 123 -3.82 -4.69 -16.80
N GLU A 124 -3.12 -4.80 -17.92
CA GLU A 124 -1.69 -4.46 -17.99
C GLU A 124 -1.38 -3.07 -17.45
N LYS A 125 -2.26 -2.11 -17.72
CA LYS A 125 -2.12 -0.72 -17.27
C LYS A 125 -2.00 -0.58 -15.75
N TYR A 126 -2.59 -1.50 -14.99
CA TYR A 126 -2.68 -1.41 -13.54
C TYR A 126 -1.77 -2.39 -12.79
N ARG A 127 -1.03 -3.22 -13.51
CA ARG A 127 -0.19 -4.26 -12.88
C ARG A 127 0.89 -3.68 -11.97
N ASP A 128 1.38 -2.50 -12.27
CA ASP A 128 2.40 -1.85 -11.42
C ASP A 128 1.87 -1.48 -10.03
N ASP A 129 0.56 -1.35 -9.90
CA ASP A 129 -0.08 -1.03 -8.63
C ASP A 129 -0.48 -2.29 -7.85
N TRP A 130 -0.04 -3.46 -8.32
CA TRP A 130 -0.35 -4.73 -7.68
C TRP A 130 0.91 -5.44 -7.19
N ILE A 131 0.79 -6.07 -6.01
CA ILE A 131 1.80 -6.98 -5.50
C ILE A 131 1.30 -8.39 -5.80
N GLN A 132 2.08 -9.17 -6.54
CA GLN A 132 1.72 -10.56 -6.82
C GLN A 132 1.72 -11.36 -5.53
N LYS A 133 0.71 -12.20 -5.36
CA LYS A 133 0.66 -13.16 -4.25
C LYS A 133 1.96 -13.95 -4.19
N ASP A 134 2.48 -14.17 -2.98
CA ASP A 134 3.76 -14.82 -2.69
C ASP A 134 5.00 -13.98 -3.02
N LYS A 135 4.81 -12.68 -3.34
CA LYS A 135 5.90 -11.75 -3.63
C LYS A 135 5.95 -10.55 -2.69
N LEU A 136 5.32 -10.67 -1.54
CA LEU A 136 5.27 -9.57 -0.57
C LEU A 136 6.67 -9.19 -0.06
N LYS A 137 7.49 -10.19 0.25
CA LYS A 137 8.87 -9.96 0.66
C LYS A 137 9.63 -9.15 -0.40
N ASP A 138 9.53 -9.58 -1.65
CA ASP A 138 10.22 -8.91 -2.75
C ASP A 138 9.75 -7.46 -2.91
N PHE A 139 8.47 -7.21 -2.69
CA PHE A 139 7.94 -5.85 -2.73
C PHE A 139 8.60 -4.97 -1.67
N PHE A 140 8.65 -5.43 -0.42
CA PHE A 140 9.26 -4.63 0.64
C PHE A 140 10.75 -4.41 0.42
N LEU A 141 11.46 -5.40 -0.12
CA LEU A 141 12.87 -5.24 -0.46
C LEU A 141 13.08 -4.18 -1.54
N LYS A 142 12.29 -4.22 -2.60
CA LYS A 142 12.37 -3.23 -3.68
C LYS A 142 12.03 -1.83 -3.19
N LEU A 143 11.00 -1.72 -2.35
CA LEU A 143 10.57 -0.42 -1.83
C LEU A 143 11.67 0.22 -0.99
N SER A 144 12.44 -0.59 -0.25
CA SER A 144 13.54 -0.09 0.57
C SER A 144 14.71 0.44 -0.26
N LEU A 145 14.80 0.04 -1.54
CA LEU A 145 15.89 0.45 -2.43
C LEU A 145 15.53 1.67 -3.29
N ILE A 146 14.30 2.15 -3.24
CA ILE A 146 13.87 3.30 -4.03
C ILE A 146 14.66 4.53 -3.62
N GLU A 147 15.21 5.24 -4.62
CA GLU A 147 15.96 6.47 -4.40
C GLU A 147 15.06 7.55 -3.81
N ARG A 148 15.54 8.23 -2.79
CA ARG A 148 14.77 9.22 -2.07
C ARG A 148 15.39 10.59 -2.16
N GLY A 149 15.76 10.90 -3.36
CA GLY A 149 16.43 12.14 -3.70
C GLY A 149 15.76 13.41 -3.25
#